data_c5a734d02740f74036400fc5d0c0eb32
#
_entry.id   c5a734d02740f74036400fc5d0c0eb32
#
_cell.length_a   1.000
_cell.length_b   1.000
_cell.length_c   1.000
_cell.angle_alpha   90.00
_cell.angle_beta   90.00
_cell.angle_gamma   90.00
#
_symmetry.space_group_name_H-M   'P 1'
#
loop_
_entity.id
_entity.type
_entity.pdbx_description
1 polymer ?
#
loop_
_entity_poly.entity_id
_entity_poly.type
_entity_poly.pdbx_seq_one_letter_code
_entity_poly.pdbx_strand_id
1 'polypeptide(L)'
;MAKKDSTFVNIVKIFFNGTKLYFLNFEKFFKYMAFPVFGQIVGISMIFFASYIFTLHVSELTTKSPIFDNIPLVFLMLLVLTLPGFFIFCKAFWDYLIAMAALNSMASSLLEGDKLEDTGIHSELIKRRTGSYILFLLLVSIIYLLLSFPLLWALLVIVFVYLSLGFQVFALEEDKGAFDAIKTSINLVKFNFWRTALLLVILGIFTYWLVPGLVSWGFETGNLGGFFSYPVDKYIQLLPLNDFNSLLSQAHVPYTIKSYTIAQHIVLAVVAFAVTAFSLPLRSLCCTQLYKELVKKNYAGKIAADKLAQRAQSKKSGRKNIEDEEE
;
A
#
# COMPACT_ATOMS: atom_id res chain seq x y z
N MET A 1 36.55 -19.72 -0.23
CA MET A 1 35.61 -19.25 0.87
C MET A 1 34.86 -18.03 0.34
N ALA A 2 33.59 -18.16 -0.05
CA ALA A 2 32.77 -17.03 -0.47
C ALA A 2 32.52 -16.17 0.79
N LYS A 3 32.93 -14.91 0.75
CA LYS A 3 32.72 -13.92 1.80
C LYS A 3 31.20 -13.80 2.03
N LYS A 4 30.73 -14.26 3.17
CA LYS A 4 29.32 -14.17 3.56
C LYS A 4 29.02 -12.70 3.76
N ASP A 5 28.53 -12.02 2.72
CA ASP A 5 28.10 -10.63 2.82
C ASP A 5 27.16 -10.49 4.01
N SER A 6 27.39 -9.50 4.85
CA SER A 6 26.52 -9.30 6.02
C SER A 6 25.09 -9.06 5.53
N THR A 7 24.11 -9.51 6.29
CA THR A 7 22.68 -9.34 5.97
C THR A 7 22.36 -7.88 5.63
N PHE A 8 22.98 -6.95 6.35
CA PHE A 8 22.81 -5.51 6.13
C PHE A 8 23.31 -5.06 4.74
N VAL A 9 24.52 -5.46 4.34
CA VAL A 9 25.09 -5.10 3.03
C VAL A 9 24.20 -5.57 1.88
N ASN A 10 23.61 -6.76 2.00
CA ASN A 10 22.70 -7.29 0.99
C ASN A 10 21.38 -6.50 0.93
N ILE A 11 20.80 -6.10 2.07
CA ILE A 11 19.58 -5.29 2.10
C ILE A 11 19.81 -3.91 1.48
N VAL A 12 20.92 -3.27 1.83
CA VAL A 12 21.31 -1.98 1.24
C VAL A 12 21.46 -2.10 -0.28
N LYS A 13 22.05 -3.21 -0.77
CA LYS A 13 22.16 -3.48 -2.22
C LYS A 13 20.78 -3.63 -2.89
N ILE A 14 19.84 -4.35 -2.25
CA ILE A 14 18.45 -4.48 -2.74
C ILE A 14 17.82 -3.08 -2.85
N PHE A 15 17.94 -2.26 -1.82
CA PHE A 15 17.37 -0.91 -1.80
C PHE A 15 17.95 -0.03 -2.93
N PHE A 16 19.27 0.03 -3.08
CA PHE A 16 19.90 0.82 -4.13
C PHE A 16 19.56 0.32 -5.54
N ASN A 17 19.52 -1.00 -5.74
CA ASN A 17 19.13 -1.57 -7.02
C ASN A 17 17.67 -1.26 -7.36
N GLY A 18 16.75 -1.43 -6.40
CA GLY A 18 15.34 -1.06 -6.55
C GLY A 18 15.17 0.42 -6.86
N THR A 19 15.89 1.29 -6.14
CA THR A 19 15.88 2.74 -6.38
C THR A 19 16.39 3.10 -7.78
N LYS A 20 17.49 2.49 -8.22
CA LYS A 20 18.00 2.68 -9.58
C LYS A 20 16.98 2.28 -10.64
N LEU A 21 16.38 1.09 -10.51
CA LEU A 21 15.37 0.60 -11.46
C LEU A 21 14.11 1.48 -11.44
N TYR A 22 13.70 1.98 -10.28
CA TYR A 22 12.59 2.90 -10.13
C TYR A 22 12.82 4.19 -10.93
N PHE A 23 13.96 4.85 -10.76
CA PHE A 23 14.26 6.09 -11.46
C PHE A 23 14.47 5.88 -12.96
N LEU A 24 15.08 4.79 -13.38
CA LEU A 24 15.24 4.46 -14.81
C LEU A 24 13.91 4.22 -15.53
N ASN A 25 12.87 3.81 -14.80
CA ASN A 25 11.53 3.54 -15.34
C ASN A 25 10.47 4.49 -14.76
N PHE A 26 10.88 5.61 -14.17
CA PHE A 26 10.00 6.52 -13.45
C PHE A 26 8.80 6.98 -14.28
N GLU A 27 9.01 7.36 -15.54
CA GLU A 27 7.96 7.81 -16.45
C GLU A 27 6.85 6.75 -16.61
N LYS A 28 7.23 5.48 -16.77
CA LYS A 28 6.27 4.38 -16.95
C LYS A 28 5.49 4.13 -15.67
N PHE A 29 6.18 4.10 -14.53
CA PHE A 29 5.53 3.96 -13.23
C PHE A 29 4.63 5.15 -12.90
N PHE A 30 5.06 6.37 -13.22
CA PHE A 30 4.27 7.57 -13.02
C PHE A 30 2.99 7.54 -13.86
N LYS A 31 3.08 7.25 -15.17
CA LYS A 31 1.93 7.12 -16.06
C LYS A 31 0.96 6.04 -15.58
N TYR A 32 1.49 4.90 -15.13
CA TYR A 32 0.68 3.80 -14.62
C TYR A 32 -0.07 4.18 -13.34
N MET A 33 0.59 4.87 -12.42
CA MET A 33 0.02 5.27 -11.12
C MET A 33 -0.80 6.57 -11.19
N ALA A 34 -0.72 7.33 -12.30
CA ALA A 34 -1.33 8.66 -12.39
C ALA A 34 -2.84 8.62 -12.14
N PHE A 35 -3.58 7.78 -12.86
CA PHE A 35 -5.03 7.69 -12.65
C PHE A 35 -5.39 7.08 -11.29
N PRO A 36 -4.79 5.96 -10.83
CA PRO A 36 -5.01 5.45 -9.49
C PRO A 36 -4.81 6.47 -8.36
N VAL A 37 -3.85 7.38 -8.48
CA VAL A 37 -3.56 8.37 -7.44
C VAL A 37 -4.38 9.65 -7.64
N PHE A 38 -4.26 10.31 -8.80
CA PHE A 38 -4.94 11.57 -9.04
C PHE A 38 -6.45 11.40 -9.14
N GLY A 39 -6.94 10.28 -9.67
CA GLY A 39 -8.37 10.00 -9.73
C GLY A 39 -9.02 9.95 -8.34
N GLN A 40 -8.33 9.41 -7.33
CA GLN A 40 -8.83 9.45 -5.95
C GLN A 40 -8.88 10.89 -5.42
N ILE A 41 -7.84 11.69 -5.65
CA ILE A 41 -7.78 13.10 -5.21
C ILE A 41 -8.88 13.90 -5.89
N VAL A 42 -9.02 13.77 -7.22
CA VAL A 42 -10.06 14.46 -8.00
C VAL A 42 -11.45 14.02 -7.56
N GLY A 43 -11.69 12.71 -7.39
CA GLY A 43 -12.97 12.19 -6.95
C GLY A 43 -13.41 12.75 -5.59
N ILE A 44 -12.51 12.72 -4.59
CA ILE A 44 -12.76 13.31 -3.28
C ILE A 44 -12.97 14.84 -3.40
N SER A 45 -12.12 15.54 -4.16
CA SER A 45 -12.26 16.99 -4.35
C SER A 45 -13.60 17.36 -4.98
N MET A 46 -14.10 16.57 -5.94
CA MET A 46 -15.42 16.78 -6.54
C MET A 46 -16.55 16.58 -5.53
N ILE A 47 -16.46 15.55 -4.67
CA ILE A 47 -17.44 15.32 -3.60
C ILE A 47 -17.47 16.51 -2.66
N PHE A 48 -16.31 16.97 -2.19
CA PHE A 48 -16.22 18.13 -1.29
C PHE A 48 -16.75 19.41 -1.95
N PHE A 49 -16.37 19.68 -3.19
CA PHE A 49 -16.82 20.85 -3.93
C PHE A 49 -18.33 20.85 -4.17
N ALA A 50 -18.90 19.72 -4.57
CA ALA A 50 -20.33 19.55 -4.73
C ALA A 50 -21.08 19.76 -3.41
N SER A 51 -20.58 19.17 -2.32
CA SER A 51 -21.14 19.36 -0.97
C SER A 51 -21.06 20.81 -0.51
N TYR A 52 -19.96 21.50 -0.79
CA TYR A 52 -19.79 22.92 -0.46
C TYR A 52 -20.81 23.80 -1.17
N ILE A 53 -20.93 23.67 -2.50
CA ILE A 53 -21.89 24.44 -3.30
C ILE A 53 -23.31 24.15 -2.80
N PHE A 54 -23.64 22.89 -2.57
CA PHE A 54 -24.96 22.52 -2.05
C PHE A 54 -25.25 23.18 -0.70
N THR A 55 -24.32 23.15 0.24
CA THR A 55 -24.47 23.73 1.57
C THR A 55 -24.69 25.26 1.52
N LEU A 56 -24.00 25.96 0.60
CA LEU A 56 -24.19 27.39 0.41
C LEU A 56 -25.58 27.76 -0.09
N HIS A 57 -26.20 26.93 -0.92
CA HIS A 57 -27.47 27.24 -1.58
C HIS A 57 -28.68 26.56 -0.97
N VAL A 58 -28.50 25.57 -0.08
CA VAL A 58 -29.59 24.78 0.47
C VAL A 58 -30.63 25.66 1.20
N SER A 59 -30.21 26.66 1.94
CA SER A 59 -31.11 27.59 2.65
C SER A 59 -31.94 28.44 1.69
N GLU A 60 -31.40 28.87 0.59
CA GLU A 60 -32.14 29.57 -0.47
C GLU A 60 -33.14 28.67 -1.20
N LEU A 61 -32.77 27.41 -1.42
CA LEU A 61 -33.62 26.41 -2.05
C LEU A 61 -34.82 26.09 -1.15
N THR A 62 -34.60 25.91 0.16
CA THR A 62 -35.67 25.66 1.14
C THR A 62 -36.65 26.82 1.23
N THR A 63 -36.19 28.08 1.17
CA THR A 63 -37.08 29.25 1.21
C THR A 63 -37.88 29.45 -0.08
N LYS A 64 -37.40 29.01 -1.23
CA LYS A 64 -38.00 29.20 -2.54
C LYS A 64 -39.03 28.13 -2.93
N SER A 65 -38.98 26.95 -2.31
CA SER A 65 -39.86 25.84 -2.69
C SER A 65 -40.14 24.92 -1.51
N PRO A 66 -41.42 24.65 -1.16
CA PRO A 66 -41.80 23.70 -0.11
C PRO A 66 -41.31 22.27 -0.32
N ILE A 67 -40.90 21.94 -1.54
CA ILE A 67 -40.33 20.62 -1.86
C ILE A 67 -39.02 20.38 -1.05
N PHE A 68 -38.28 21.44 -0.74
CA PHE A 68 -37.03 21.34 0.01
C PHE A 68 -37.22 21.30 1.53
N ASP A 69 -38.45 21.41 2.03
CA ASP A 69 -38.77 21.15 3.46
C ASP A 69 -38.68 19.61 3.73
N ASN A 70 -38.67 18.80 2.69
CA ASN A 70 -38.51 17.35 2.80
C ASN A 70 -37.04 16.96 2.93
N ILE A 71 -36.58 16.74 4.19
CA ILE A 71 -35.19 16.36 4.50
C ILE A 71 -34.67 15.17 3.68
N PRO A 72 -35.44 14.06 3.51
CA PRO A 72 -35.03 12.95 2.60
C PRO A 72 -34.74 13.39 1.18
N LEU A 73 -35.52 14.31 0.62
CA LEU A 73 -35.31 14.80 -0.75
C LEU A 73 -34.05 15.65 -0.86
N VAL A 74 -33.81 16.52 0.11
CA VAL A 74 -32.57 17.33 0.20
C VAL A 74 -31.34 16.41 0.26
N PHE A 75 -31.41 15.36 1.07
CA PHE A 75 -30.32 14.38 1.16
C PHE A 75 -30.12 13.61 -0.16
N LEU A 76 -31.20 13.22 -0.84
CA LEU A 76 -31.15 12.55 -2.15
C LEU A 76 -30.50 13.45 -3.20
N MET A 77 -30.81 14.74 -3.21
CA MET A 77 -30.18 15.70 -4.13
C MET A 77 -28.68 15.83 -3.87
N LEU A 78 -28.26 15.92 -2.62
CA LEU A 78 -26.84 15.95 -2.27
C LEU A 78 -26.14 14.66 -2.75
N LEU A 79 -26.78 13.50 -2.52
CA LEU A 79 -26.25 12.22 -2.95
C LEU A 79 -26.06 12.18 -4.48
N VAL A 80 -27.10 12.58 -5.25
CA VAL A 80 -27.03 12.64 -6.72
C VAL A 80 -25.92 13.58 -7.20
N LEU A 81 -25.77 14.75 -6.55
CA LEU A 81 -24.75 15.74 -6.90
C LEU A 81 -23.32 15.21 -6.66
N THR A 82 -23.13 14.39 -5.64
CA THR A 82 -21.82 13.82 -5.29
C THR A 82 -21.47 12.54 -6.07
N LEU A 83 -22.45 11.89 -6.71
CA LEU A 83 -22.24 10.62 -7.45
C LEU A 83 -21.08 10.64 -8.45
N PRO A 84 -20.90 11.68 -9.31
CA PRO A 84 -19.81 11.67 -10.27
C PRO A 84 -18.43 11.57 -9.59
N GLY A 85 -18.21 12.35 -8.54
CA GLY A 85 -16.99 12.29 -7.73
C GLY A 85 -16.79 10.93 -7.07
N PHE A 86 -17.88 10.35 -6.55
CA PHE A 86 -17.86 9.03 -5.92
C PHE A 86 -17.48 7.92 -6.91
N PHE A 87 -18.03 7.94 -8.14
CA PHE A 87 -17.67 6.94 -9.16
C PHE A 87 -16.20 7.06 -9.59
N ILE A 88 -15.70 8.28 -9.79
CA ILE A 88 -14.28 8.51 -10.11
C ILE A 88 -13.39 7.99 -8.98
N PHE A 89 -13.74 8.31 -7.72
CA PHE A 89 -13.01 7.83 -6.56
C PHE A 89 -13.00 6.30 -6.47
N CYS A 90 -14.16 5.65 -6.56
CA CYS A 90 -14.26 4.19 -6.48
C CYS A 90 -13.47 3.49 -7.60
N LYS A 91 -13.55 4.02 -8.83
CA LYS A 91 -12.77 3.47 -9.96
C LYS A 91 -11.27 3.62 -9.74
N ALA A 92 -10.81 4.80 -9.35
CA ALA A 92 -9.40 5.05 -9.10
C ALA A 92 -8.87 4.25 -7.89
N PHE A 93 -9.66 4.11 -6.84
CA PHE A 93 -9.34 3.27 -5.68
C PHE A 93 -9.23 1.79 -6.07
N TRP A 94 -10.16 1.28 -6.88
CA TRP A 94 -10.08 -0.07 -7.40
C TRP A 94 -8.82 -0.30 -8.25
N ASP A 95 -8.50 0.63 -9.15
CA ASP A 95 -7.28 0.55 -9.96
C ASP A 95 -6.01 0.64 -9.10
N TYR A 96 -6.05 1.40 -7.99
CA TYR A 96 -4.96 1.43 -7.02
C TYR A 96 -4.76 0.07 -6.33
N LEU A 97 -5.84 -0.60 -5.93
CA LEU A 97 -5.76 -1.95 -5.37
C LEU A 97 -5.17 -2.94 -6.37
N ILE A 98 -5.61 -2.92 -7.63
CA ILE A 98 -5.02 -3.75 -8.69
C ILE A 98 -3.53 -3.44 -8.87
N ALA A 99 -3.16 -2.15 -8.85
CA ALA A 99 -1.77 -1.72 -8.99
C ALA A 99 -0.86 -2.28 -7.89
N MET A 100 -1.35 -2.43 -6.65
CA MET A 100 -0.57 -3.01 -5.55
C MET A 100 -0.04 -4.42 -5.86
N ALA A 101 -0.79 -5.23 -6.62
CA ALA A 101 -0.36 -6.55 -7.03
C ALA A 101 0.38 -6.51 -8.39
N ALA A 102 -0.15 -5.79 -9.39
CA ALA A 102 0.42 -5.71 -10.74
C ALA A 102 1.84 -5.14 -10.76
N LEU A 103 2.15 -4.19 -9.90
CA LEU A 103 3.51 -3.64 -9.76
C LEU A 103 4.55 -4.69 -9.35
N ASN A 104 4.15 -5.76 -8.67
CA ASN A 104 5.08 -6.85 -8.34
C ASN A 104 5.40 -7.70 -9.57
N SER A 105 4.42 -7.92 -10.48
CA SER A 105 4.66 -8.55 -11.77
C SER A 105 5.56 -7.69 -12.65
N MET A 106 5.30 -6.37 -12.74
CA MET A 106 6.18 -5.42 -13.44
C MET A 106 7.61 -5.43 -12.87
N ALA A 107 7.73 -5.43 -11.54
CA ALA A 107 9.02 -5.50 -10.85
C ALA A 107 9.76 -6.79 -11.17
N SER A 108 9.05 -7.92 -11.28
CA SER A 108 9.62 -9.20 -11.66
C SER A 108 10.25 -9.14 -13.07
N SER A 109 9.53 -8.66 -14.07
CA SER A 109 10.01 -8.51 -15.45
C SER A 109 11.25 -7.60 -15.53
N LEU A 110 11.22 -6.44 -14.85
CA LEU A 110 12.39 -5.54 -14.80
C LEU A 110 13.62 -6.17 -14.15
N LEU A 111 13.44 -6.98 -13.11
CA LEU A 111 14.53 -7.68 -12.43
C LEU A 111 15.11 -8.83 -13.29
N GLU A 112 14.35 -9.34 -14.25
CA GLU A 112 14.79 -10.32 -15.26
C GLU A 112 15.48 -9.67 -16.47
N GLY A 113 15.44 -8.36 -16.55
CA GLY A 113 16.08 -7.58 -17.62
C GLY A 113 15.14 -7.24 -18.78
N ASP A 114 13.84 -7.54 -18.65
CA ASP A 114 12.84 -7.22 -19.64
C ASP A 114 12.55 -5.72 -19.68
N LYS A 115 12.10 -5.24 -20.83
CA LYS A 115 11.60 -3.87 -20.97
C LYS A 115 10.11 -3.85 -20.62
N LEU A 116 9.69 -2.89 -19.79
CA LEU A 116 8.27 -2.61 -19.57
C LEU A 116 7.68 -1.95 -20.84
N GLU A 117 7.17 -2.73 -21.77
CA GLU A 117 6.54 -2.20 -22.99
C GLU A 117 5.05 -1.95 -22.78
N ASP A 118 4.34 -2.91 -22.23
CA ASP A 118 2.91 -2.81 -21.94
C ASP A 118 2.63 -3.07 -20.45
N THR A 119 2.25 -2.00 -19.74
CA THR A 119 1.87 -2.10 -18.33
C THR A 119 0.48 -2.68 -18.12
N GLY A 120 -0.36 -2.70 -19.16
CA GLY A 120 -1.73 -3.22 -19.12
C GLY A 120 -1.78 -4.73 -18.88
N ILE A 121 -0.84 -5.48 -19.46
CA ILE A 121 -0.75 -6.95 -19.34
C ILE A 121 -0.66 -7.37 -17.87
N HIS A 122 0.15 -6.68 -17.07
CA HIS A 122 0.33 -6.99 -15.65
C HIS A 122 -0.94 -6.76 -14.82
N SER A 123 -1.73 -5.73 -15.18
CA SER A 123 -3.03 -5.49 -14.56
C SER A 123 -4.05 -6.55 -14.96
N GLU A 124 -4.02 -6.99 -16.22
CA GLU A 124 -4.93 -8.01 -16.74
C GLU A 124 -4.71 -9.36 -16.04
N LEU A 125 -3.47 -9.75 -15.75
CA LEU A 125 -3.16 -10.95 -14.98
C LEU A 125 -3.84 -10.95 -13.60
N ILE A 126 -3.86 -9.82 -12.92
CA ILE A 126 -4.53 -9.69 -11.62
C ILE A 126 -6.04 -9.67 -11.78
N LYS A 127 -6.56 -8.96 -12.81
CA LYS A 127 -8.00 -8.86 -13.08
C LYS A 127 -8.62 -10.23 -13.39
N ARG A 128 -7.92 -11.12 -14.10
CA ARG A 128 -8.39 -12.51 -14.36
C ARG A 128 -8.62 -13.29 -13.06
N ARG A 129 -7.94 -12.93 -11.98
CA ARG A 129 -8.02 -13.58 -10.67
C ARG A 129 -8.70 -12.71 -9.61
N THR A 130 -9.57 -11.77 -10.04
CA THR A 130 -10.21 -10.75 -9.17
C THR A 130 -10.87 -11.36 -7.93
N GLY A 131 -11.62 -12.45 -8.05
CA GLY A 131 -12.29 -13.08 -6.90
C GLY A 131 -11.30 -13.56 -5.84
N SER A 132 -10.23 -14.24 -6.24
CA SER A 132 -9.16 -14.69 -5.33
C SER A 132 -8.38 -13.50 -4.76
N TYR A 133 -8.21 -12.43 -5.54
CA TYR A 133 -7.54 -11.21 -5.10
C TYR A 133 -8.35 -10.45 -4.05
N ILE A 134 -9.66 -10.29 -4.26
CA ILE A 134 -10.56 -9.69 -3.26
C ILE A 134 -10.51 -10.50 -1.96
N LEU A 135 -10.58 -11.83 -2.05
CA LEU A 135 -10.48 -12.70 -0.88
C LEU A 135 -9.15 -12.51 -0.15
N PHE A 136 -8.03 -12.41 -0.88
CA PHE A 136 -6.71 -12.12 -0.31
C PHE A 136 -6.69 -10.78 0.43
N LEU A 137 -7.21 -9.71 -0.19
CA LEU A 137 -7.30 -8.39 0.43
C LEU A 137 -8.17 -8.39 1.68
N LEU A 138 -9.34 -9.07 1.63
CA LEU A 138 -10.24 -9.18 2.77
C LEU A 138 -9.58 -9.91 3.95
N LEU A 139 -8.92 -11.05 3.69
CA LEU A 139 -8.22 -11.80 4.74
C LEU A 139 -7.13 -10.96 5.41
N VAL A 140 -6.29 -10.29 4.61
CA VAL A 140 -5.22 -9.43 5.12
C VAL A 140 -5.82 -8.26 5.90
N SER A 141 -6.88 -7.63 5.40
CA SER A 141 -7.56 -6.51 6.06
C SER A 141 -8.20 -6.93 7.38
N ILE A 142 -8.87 -8.08 7.45
CA ILE A 142 -9.45 -8.61 8.69
C ILE A 142 -8.36 -8.88 9.72
N ILE A 143 -7.24 -9.50 9.32
CA ILE A 143 -6.12 -9.75 10.22
C ILE A 143 -5.59 -8.43 10.81
N TYR A 144 -5.37 -7.41 9.97
CA TYR A 144 -4.88 -6.11 10.43
C TYR A 144 -5.90 -5.39 11.30
N LEU A 145 -7.19 -5.46 10.96
CA LEU A 145 -8.27 -4.86 11.76
C LEU A 145 -8.34 -5.49 13.17
N LEU A 146 -8.29 -6.82 13.27
CA LEU A 146 -8.28 -7.51 14.55
C LEU A 146 -7.07 -7.18 15.41
N LEU A 147 -5.91 -6.94 14.77
CA LEU A 147 -4.66 -6.62 15.47
C LEU A 147 -4.47 -5.11 15.71
N SER A 148 -5.40 -4.26 15.22
CA SER A 148 -5.30 -2.79 15.36
C SER A 148 -5.58 -2.30 16.78
N PHE A 149 -6.12 -3.14 17.68
CA PHE A 149 -6.27 -2.81 19.09
C PHE A 149 -4.92 -2.47 19.73
N PRO A 150 -4.80 -1.38 20.50
CA PRO A 150 -3.51 -0.91 21.05
C PRO A 150 -2.72 -1.98 21.80
N LEU A 151 -3.41 -2.87 22.53
CA LEU A 151 -2.79 -3.97 23.27
C LEU A 151 -2.08 -4.98 22.35
N LEU A 152 -2.47 -5.10 21.07
CA LEU A 152 -1.95 -6.06 20.10
C LEU A 152 -0.94 -5.45 19.12
N TRP A 153 -0.55 -4.18 19.24
CA TRP A 153 0.34 -3.51 18.30
C TRP A 153 1.69 -4.20 18.11
N ALA A 154 2.26 -4.76 19.16
CA ALA A 154 3.51 -5.54 19.05
C ALA A 154 3.31 -6.76 18.14
N LEU A 155 2.17 -7.46 18.28
CA LEU A 155 1.81 -8.59 17.42
C LEU A 155 1.50 -8.14 15.99
N LEU A 156 0.84 -6.98 15.83
CA LEU A 156 0.56 -6.39 14.52
C LEU A 156 1.85 -6.19 13.71
N VAL A 157 2.90 -5.63 14.33
CA VAL A 157 4.21 -5.43 13.67
C VAL A 157 4.82 -6.76 13.23
N ILE A 158 4.77 -7.78 14.09
CA ILE A 158 5.29 -9.11 13.76
C ILE A 158 4.52 -9.71 12.58
N VAL A 159 3.18 -9.70 12.63
CA VAL A 159 2.31 -10.23 11.59
C VAL A 159 2.47 -9.44 10.28
N PHE A 160 2.63 -8.13 10.35
CA PHE A 160 2.93 -7.29 9.18
C PHE A 160 4.18 -7.76 8.44
N VAL A 161 5.26 -8.08 9.16
CA VAL A 161 6.50 -8.59 8.55
C VAL A 161 6.23 -9.95 7.89
N TYR A 162 5.49 -10.86 8.55
CA TYR A 162 5.17 -12.18 8.00
C TYR A 162 4.30 -12.14 6.74
N LEU A 163 3.38 -11.18 6.65
CA LEU A 163 2.47 -11.03 5.52
C LEU A 163 3.02 -10.14 4.40
N SER A 164 4.14 -9.47 4.62
CA SER A 164 4.68 -8.45 3.71
C SER A 164 4.97 -8.93 2.29
N LEU A 165 5.32 -10.22 2.12
CA LEU A 165 5.58 -10.83 0.81
C LEU A 165 4.33 -11.50 0.19
N GLY A 166 3.16 -11.38 0.82
CA GLY A 166 1.93 -11.99 0.32
C GLY A 166 1.50 -11.47 -1.05
N PHE A 167 1.67 -10.17 -1.30
CA PHE A 167 1.39 -9.57 -2.60
C PHE A 167 2.31 -10.09 -3.71
N GLN A 168 3.60 -10.32 -3.41
CA GLN A 168 4.57 -10.89 -4.34
C GLN A 168 4.21 -12.32 -4.69
N VAL A 169 3.90 -13.14 -3.67
CA VAL A 169 3.46 -14.53 -3.88
C VAL A 169 2.20 -14.57 -4.74
N PHE A 170 1.18 -13.77 -4.39
CA PHE A 170 -0.08 -13.74 -5.13
C PHE A 170 0.10 -13.31 -6.60
N ALA A 171 0.95 -12.30 -6.84
CA ALA A 171 1.16 -11.76 -8.19
C ALA A 171 2.04 -12.65 -9.07
N LEU A 172 3.01 -13.38 -8.49
CA LEU A 172 4.04 -14.11 -9.24
C LEU A 172 3.81 -15.61 -9.32
N GLU A 173 2.99 -16.17 -8.41
CA GLU A 173 2.65 -17.60 -8.40
C GLU A 173 1.17 -17.74 -8.77
N GLU A 174 0.89 -17.89 -10.09
CA GLU A 174 -0.48 -17.87 -10.63
C GLU A 174 -1.36 -19.03 -10.16
N ASP A 175 -0.76 -20.15 -9.79
CA ASP A 175 -1.41 -21.34 -9.27
C ASP A 175 -1.89 -21.19 -7.82
N LYS A 176 -1.40 -20.18 -7.09
CA LYS A 176 -1.72 -19.99 -5.68
C LYS A 176 -2.93 -19.10 -5.44
N GLY A 177 -3.86 -19.62 -4.62
CA GLY A 177 -5.00 -18.84 -4.13
C GLY A 177 -4.64 -17.91 -2.97
N ALA A 178 -5.65 -17.23 -2.42
CA ALA A 178 -5.48 -16.26 -1.33
C ALA A 178 -4.82 -16.86 -0.07
N PHE A 179 -5.28 -18.02 0.38
CA PHE A 179 -4.73 -18.70 1.56
C PHE A 179 -3.30 -19.22 1.33
N ASP A 180 -3.02 -19.73 0.14
CA ASP A 180 -1.70 -20.24 -0.21
C ASP A 180 -0.69 -19.11 -0.31
N ALA A 181 -1.09 -17.92 -0.79
CA ALA A 181 -0.25 -16.74 -0.81
C ALA A 181 0.16 -16.30 0.61
N ILE A 182 -0.79 -16.26 1.55
CA ILE A 182 -0.53 -15.95 2.95
C ILE A 182 0.41 -17.00 3.57
N LYS A 183 0.09 -18.29 3.42
CA LYS A 183 0.89 -19.40 3.97
C LYS A 183 2.32 -19.40 3.41
N THR A 184 2.47 -19.16 2.11
CA THR A 184 3.79 -19.09 1.45
C THR A 184 4.59 -17.91 1.94
N SER A 185 3.96 -16.72 2.08
CA SER A 185 4.60 -15.53 2.64
C SER A 185 5.16 -15.82 4.05
N ILE A 186 4.34 -16.38 4.93
CA ILE A 186 4.77 -16.77 6.30
C ILE A 186 5.95 -17.73 6.26
N ASN A 187 5.91 -18.74 5.41
CA ASN A 187 6.99 -19.74 5.30
C ASN A 187 8.30 -19.14 4.76
N LEU A 188 8.24 -18.22 3.81
CA LEU A 188 9.42 -17.52 3.27
C LEU A 188 10.08 -16.63 4.32
N VAL A 189 9.26 -15.91 5.09
CA VAL A 189 9.72 -14.95 6.09
C VAL A 189 10.20 -15.65 7.36
N LYS A 190 9.62 -16.79 7.77
CA LYS A 190 9.90 -17.50 9.04
C LYS A 190 11.40 -17.63 9.35
N PHE A 191 12.22 -17.99 8.36
CA PHE A 191 13.66 -18.17 8.53
C PHE A 191 14.48 -16.94 8.11
N ASN A 192 13.81 -15.87 7.67
CA ASN A 192 14.44 -14.64 7.17
C ASN A 192 13.79 -13.38 7.77
N PHE A 193 13.16 -13.51 8.95
CA PHE A 193 12.39 -12.45 9.60
C PHE A 193 13.15 -11.13 9.70
N TRP A 194 14.33 -11.14 10.31
CA TRP A 194 15.13 -9.93 10.50
C TRP A 194 15.56 -9.28 9.19
N ARG A 195 15.84 -10.08 8.17
CA ARG A 195 16.17 -9.57 6.84
C ARG A 195 14.99 -8.86 6.20
N THR A 196 13.81 -9.46 6.29
CA THR A 196 12.57 -8.87 5.77
C THR A 196 12.20 -7.62 6.57
N ALA A 197 12.23 -7.70 7.89
CA ALA A 197 11.93 -6.57 8.78
C ALA A 197 12.86 -5.36 8.51
N LEU A 198 14.17 -5.59 8.37
CA LEU A 198 15.12 -4.52 8.09
C LEU A 198 14.84 -3.83 6.75
N LEU A 199 14.53 -4.60 5.68
CA LEU A 199 14.14 -4.00 4.40
C LEU A 199 12.87 -3.16 4.54
N LEU A 200 11.85 -3.67 5.23
CA LEU A 200 10.60 -2.96 5.44
C LEU A 200 10.78 -1.67 6.26
N VAL A 201 11.65 -1.70 7.27
CA VAL A 201 11.99 -0.50 8.07
C VAL A 201 12.67 0.55 7.19
N ILE A 202 13.68 0.17 6.38
CA ILE A 202 14.37 1.10 5.47
C ILE A 202 13.37 1.70 4.47
N LEU A 203 12.55 0.84 3.84
CA LEU A 203 11.51 1.29 2.90
C LEU A 203 10.47 2.17 3.61
N GLY A 204 10.05 1.80 4.81
CA GLY A 204 9.11 2.57 5.61
C GLY A 204 9.63 3.97 5.93
N ILE A 205 10.85 4.08 6.45
CA ILE A 205 11.47 5.38 6.73
C ILE A 205 11.57 6.22 5.44
N PHE A 206 12.00 5.61 4.34
CA PHE A 206 12.18 6.33 3.09
C PHE A 206 10.85 6.78 2.47
N THR A 207 9.87 5.87 2.35
CA THR A 207 8.63 6.12 1.58
C THR A 207 7.53 6.79 2.38
N TYR A 208 7.48 6.64 3.71
CA TYR A 208 6.43 7.24 4.53
C TYR A 208 6.87 8.45 5.34
N TRP A 209 8.16 8.61 5.57
CA TRP A 209 8.65 9.69 6.41
C TRP A 209 9.59 10.64 5.67
N LEU A 210 10.71 10.13 5.09
CA LEU A 210 11.73 10.99 4.49
C LEU A 210 11.22 11.72 3.24
N VAL A 211 10.73 10.99 2.24
CA VAL A 211 10.32 11.58 0.95
C VAL A 211 9.06 12.44 1.11
N PRO A 212 7.96 11.99 1.78
CA PRO A 212 6.83 12.87 2.05
C PRO A 212 7.20 14.09 2.89
N GLY A 213 8.07 13.93 3.90
CA GLY A 213 8.53 15.04 4.74
C GLY A 213 9.30 16.10 3.94
N LEU A 214 10.22 15.69 3.06
CA LEU A 214 10.96 16.61 2.19
C LEU A 214 10.03 17.33 1.21
N VAL A 215 9.07 16.63 0.61
CA VAL A 215 8.09 17.24 -0.32
C VAL A 215 7.18 18.20 0.43
N SER A 216 6.66 17.83 1.61
CA SER A 216 5.84 18.71 2.44
C SER A 216 6.60 19.97 2.86
N TRP A 217 7.86 19.81 3.28
CA TRP A 217 8.72 20.95 3.61
C TRP A 217 8.92 21.89 2.40
N GLY A 218 9.20 21.34 1.21
CA GLY A 218 9.31 22.14 -0.03
C GLY A 218 7.99 22.83 -0.39
N PHE A 219 6.86 22.18 -0.14
CA PHE A 219 5.53 22.71 -0.38
C PHE A 219 5.20 23.89 0.54
N GLU A 220 5.60 23.80 1.80
CA GLU A 220 5.46 24.88 2.80
C GLU A 220 6.39 26.05 2.49
N THR A 221 7.67 25.79 2.24
CA THR A 221 8.66 26.84 1.95
C THR A 221 8.36 27.58 0.64
N GLY A 222 7.78 26.87 -0.36
CA GLY A 222 7.28 27.45 -1.60
C GLY A 222 5.97 28.24 -1.48
N ASN A 223 5.39 28.35 -0.27
CA ASN A 223 4.07 28.95 0.01
C ASN A 223 2.90 28.33 -0.80
N LEU A 224 3.10 27.14 -1.38
CA LEU A 224 2.07 26.43 -2.12
C LEU A 224 0.96 25.92 -1.15
N GLY A 225 1.34 25.59 0.09
CA GLY A 225 0.42 25.20 1.13
C GLY A 225 -0.68 26.22 1.36
N GLY A 226 -0.36 27.51 1.42
CA GLY A 226 -1.32 28.61 1.59
C GLY A 226 -2.29 28.71 0.42
N PHE A 227 -1.76 28.62 -0.82
CA PHE A 227 -2.59 28.69 -2.03
C PHE A 227 -3.65 27.57 -2.09
N PHE A 228 -3.24 26.31 -1.86
CA PHE A 228 -4.16 25.19 -1.91
C PHE A 228 -5.05 25.07 -0.65
N SER A 229 -4.63 25.60 0.50
CA SER A 229 -5.44 25.60 1.71
C SER A 229 -6.59 26.60 1.66
N TYR A 230 -6.49 27.66 0.87
CA TYR A 230 -7.53 28.70 0.82
C TYR A 230 -8.94 28.17 0.46
N PRO A 231 -9.14 27.41 -0.65
CA PRO A 231 -10.46 26.85 -0.95
C PRO A 231 -10.94 25.84 0.11
N VAL A 232 -10.03 25.06 0.69
CA VAL A 232 -10.36 24.09 1.75
C VAL A 232 -10.77 24.82 3.03
N ASP A 233 -10.09 25.92 3.39
CA ASP A 233 -10.44 26.76 4.55
C ASP A 233 -11.87 27.33 4.45
N LYS A 234 -12.26 27.81 3.26
CA LYS A 234 -13.63 28.26 3.00
C LYS A 234 -14.67 27.19 3.27
N TYR A 235 -14.39 25.95 2.92
CA TYR A 235 -15.28 24.83 3.23
C TYR A 235 -15.29 24.53 4.73
N ILE A 236 -14.14 24.50 5.38
CA ILE A 236 -14.03 24.21 6.82
C ILE A 236 -14.73 25.27 7.67
N GLN A 237 -14.78 26.54 7.23
CA GLN A 237 -15.52 27.61 7.93
C GLN A 237 -17.03 27.37 8.01
N LEU A 238 -17.61 26.48 7.18
CA LEU A 238 -19.01 26.07 7.28
C LEU A 238 -19.28 25.10 8.43
N LEU A 239 -18.25 24.48 8.98
CA LEU A 239 -18.38 23.57 10.11
C LEU A 239 -18.60 24.36 11.41
N PRO A 240 -19.35 23.82 12.40
CA PRO A 240 -19.62 24.47 13.67
C PRO A 240 -18.38 24.48 14.60
N LEU A 241 -17.26 25.05 14.15
CA LEU A 241 -16.00 25.05 14.90
C LEU A 241 -16.10 25.82 16.21
N ASN A 242 -16.98 26.84 16.30
CA ASN A 242 -17.19 27.59 17.52
C ASN A 242 -17.78 26.71 18.62
N ASP A 243 -18.69 25.79 18.26
CA ASP A 243 -19.32 24.86 19.22
C ASP A 243 -18.25 23.87 19.72
N PHE A 244 -17.41 23.34 18.85
CA PHE A 244 -16.26 22.48 19.23
C PHE A 244 -15.28 23.22 20.13
N ASN A 245 -14.93 24.46 19.81
CA ASN A 245 -14.02 25.26 20.63
C ASN A 245 -14.63 25.58 22.00
N SER A 246 -15.96 25.79 22.09
CA SER A 246 -16.64 25.99 23.36
C SER A 246 -16.59 24.72 24.23
N LEU A 247 -16.79 23.53 23.64
CA LEU A 247 -16.66 22.25 24.33
C LEU A 247 -15.22 22.02 24.85
N LEU A 248 -14.20 22.31 24.02
CA LEU A 248 -12.82 22.23 24.46
C LEU A 248 -12.50 23.17 25.64
N SER A 249 -13.00 24.39 25.58
CA SER A 249 -12.90 25.37 26.67
C SER A 249 -13.56 24.89 27.97
N GLN A 250 -14.77 24.31 27.86
CA GLN A 250 -15.47 23.71 29.02
C GLN A 250 -14.71 22.51 29.60
N ALA A 251 -14.04 21.75 28.75
CA ALA A 251 -13.16 20.63 29.17
C ALA A 251 -11.78 21.08 29.67
N HIS A 252 -11.53 22.39 29.81
CA HIS A 252 -10.25 22.99 30.23
C HIS A 252 -9.08 22.60 29.32
N VAL A 253 -9.33 22.30 28.04
CA VAL A 253 -8.27 22.03 27.05
C VAL A 253 -7.80 23.38 26.49
N PRO A 254 -6.52 23.79 26.69
CA PRO A 254 -5.99 25.09 26.26
C PRO A 254 -5.64 25.07 24.74
N TYR A 255 -6.57 24.64 23.92
CA TYR A 255 -6.38 24.55 22.47
C TYR A 255 -7.61 25.07 21.72
N THR A 256 -7.35 25.93 20.73
CA THR A 256 -8.39 26.48 19.84
C THR A 256 -8.19 25.96 18.43
N ILE A 257 -9.20 25.30 17.89
CA ILE A 257 -9.18 24.78 16.53
C ILE A 257 -9.46 25.93 15.56
N LYS A 258 -8.51 26.20 14.66
CA LYS A 258 -8.64 27.20 13.59
C LYS A 258 -8.91 26.51 12.27
N SER A 259 -9.89 26.99 11.50
CA SER A 259 -10.24 26.43 10.19
C SER A 259 -9.04 26.35 9.23
N TYR A 260 -8.25 27.40 9.16
CA TYR A 260 -7.04 27.44 8.34
C TYR A 260 -6.01 26.37 8.71
N THR A 261 -5.84 26.09 10.00
CA THR A 261 -4.92 25.03 10.46
C THR A 261 -5.39 23.66 9.99
N ILE A 262 -6.70 23.39 10.09
CA ILE A 262 -7.28 22.13 9.58
C ILE A 262 -7.06 22.05 8.06
N ALA A 263 -7.35 23.12 7.32
CA ALA A 263 -7.18 23.16 5.87
C ALA A 263 -5.74 22.87 5.44
N GLN A 264 -4.75 23.46 6.11
CA GLN A 264 -3.34 23.17 5.87
C GLN A 264 -3.01 21.69 6.10
N HIS A 265 -3.45 21.10 7.21
CA HIS A 265 -3.21 19.67 7.49
C HIS A 265 -3.85 18.76 6.47
N ILE A 266 -5.07 19.08 5.99
CA ILE A 266 -5.72 18.32 4.92
C ILE A 266 -4.89 18.37 3.63
N VAL A 267 -4.45 19.55 3.21
CA VAL A 267 -3.63 19.72 2.00
C VAL A 267 -2.30 18.94 2.13
N LEU A 268 -1.61 19.07 3.26
CA LEU A 268 -0.37 18.33 3.51
C LEU A 268 -0.60 16.81 3.54
N ALA A 269 -1.72 16.36 4.11
CA ALA A 269 -2.08 14.94 4.10
C ALA A 269 -2.32 14.42 2.68
N VAL A 270 -2.99 15.20 1.81
CA VAL A 270 -3.21 14.85 0.40
C VAL A 270 -1.88 14.78 -0.35
N VAL A 271 -0.98 15.73 -0.13
CA VAL A 271 0.38 15.72 -0.71
C VAL A 271 1.16 14.50 -0.24
N ALA A 272 1.17 14.23 1.06
CA ALA A 272 1.85 13.07 1.64
C ALA A 272 1.27 11.74 1.10
N PHE A 273 -0.05 11.66 0.96
CA PHE A 273 -0.72 10.51 0.32
C PHE A 273 -0.25 10.30 -1.12
N ALA A 274 -0.26 11.35 -1.94
CA ALA A 274 0.17 11.27 -3.34
C ALA A 274 1.63 10.78 -3.45
N VAL A 275 2.54 11.38 -2.68
CA VAL A 275 3.96 11.02 -2.67
C VAL A 275 4.16 9.57 -2.22
N THR A 276 3.48 9.15 -1.16
CA THR A 276 3.53 7.78 -0.65
C THR A 276 2.99 6.78 -1.69
N ALA A 277 1.90 7.12 -2.36
CA ALA A 277 1.30 6.28 -3.39
C ALA A 277 2.22 6.15 -4.62
N PHE A 278 2.85 7.22 -5.08
CA PHE A 278 3.85 7.17 -6.16
C PHE A 278 5.14 6.44 -5.77
N SER A 279 5.42 6.24 -4.48
CA SER A 279 6.54 5.42 -4.02
C SER A 279 6.24 3.90 -4.02
N LEU A 280 5.00 3.49 -4.27
CA LEU A 280 4.59 2.08 -4.29
C LEU A 280 5.42 1.21 -5.26
N PRO A 281 5.76 1.65 -6.50
CA PRO A 281 6.61 0.87 -7.39
C PRO A 281 8.01 0.59 -6.82
N LEU A 282 8.61 1.54 -6.10
CA LEU A 282 9.89 1.33 -5.42
C LEU A 282 9.78 0.21 -4.37
N ARG A 283 8.72 0.23 -3.56
CA ARG A 283 8.48 -0.83 -2.56
C ARG A 283 8.29 -2.18 -3.24
N SER A 284 7.51 -2.22 -4.33
CA SER A 284 7.29 -3.44 -5.11
C SER A 284 8.60 -3.98 -5.69
N LEU A 285 9.48 -3.15 -6.26
CA LEU A 285 10.79 -3.56 -6.78
C LEU A 285 11.66 -4.20 -5.69
N CYS A 286 11.80 -3.53 -4.54
CA CYS A 286 12.64 -4.02 -3.45
C CYS A 286 12.08 -5.31 -2.83
N CYS A 287 10.77 -5.37 -2.58
CA CYS A 287 10.13 -6.55 -2.00
C CYS A 287 10.14 -7.74 -2.99
N THR A 288 9.95 -7.50 -4.29
CA THR A 288 10.05 -8.55 -5.32
C THR A 288 11.46 -9.07 -5.47
N GLN A 289 12.48 -8.21 -5.39
CA GLN A 289 13.86 -8.66 -5.39
C GLN A 289 14.17 -9.53 -4.16
N LEU A 290 13.74 -9.11 -2.97
CA LEU A 290 13.88 -9.92 -1.75
C LEU A 290 13.15 -11.27 -1.91
N TYR A 291 11.92 -11.26 -2.39
CA TYR A 291 11.13 -12.47 -2.63
C TYR A 291 11.89 -13.46 -3.55
N LYS A 292 12.37 -13.02 -4.71
CA LYS A 292 13.14 -13.86 -5.65
C LYS A 292 14.39 -14.47 -5.00
N GLU A 293 15.12 -13.70 -4.21
CA GLU A 293 16.29 -14.20 -3.48
C GLU A 293 15.92 -15.26 -2.44
N LEU A 294 14.81 -15.07 -1.70
CA LEU A 294 14.35 -16.03 -0.69
C LEU A 294 13.85 -17.34 -1.33
N VAL A 295 13.09 -17.24 -2.41
CA VAL A 295 12.64 -18.42 -3.18
C VAL A 295 13.83 -19.20 -3.70
N LYS A 296 14.80 -18.55 -4.34
CA LYS A 296 16.03 -19.19 -4.85
C LYS A 296 16.79 -19.92 -3.72
N LYS A 297 16.91 -19.29 -2.55
CA LYS A 297 17.57 -19.89 -1.38
C LYS A 297 16.83 -21.13 -0.88
N ASN A 298 15.50 -21.10 -0.83
CA ASN A 298 14.68 -22.23 -0.39
C ASN A 298 14.79 -23.40 -1.37
N TYR A 299 14.78 -23.16 -2.67
CA TYR A 299 14.99 -24.21 -3.67
C TYR A 299 16.36 -24.86 -3.54
N ALA A 300 17.42 -24.07 -3.39
CA ALA A 300 18.76 -24.58 -3.18
C ALA A 300 18.87 -25.43 -1.90
N GLY A 301 18.18 -25.01 -0.84
CA GLY A 301 18.10 -25.77 0.41
C GLY A 301 17.41 -27.12 0.26
N LYS A 302 16.28 -27.16 -0.47
CA LYS A 302 15.55 -28.41 -0.75
C LYS A 302 16.40 -29.39 -1.56
N ILE A 303 17.02 -28.93 -2.66
CA ILE A 303 17.92 -29.77 -3.49
C ILE A 303 19.08 -30.33 -2.67
N ALA A 304 19.65 -29.51 -1.78
CA ALA A 304 20.73 -29.98 -0.90
C ALA A 304 20.24 -31.04 0.11
N ALA A 305 19.05 -30.84 0.69
CA ALA A 305 18.42 -31.81 1.61
C ALA A 305 18.11 -33.14 0.90
N ASP A 306 17.52 -33.07 -0.31
CA ASP A 306 17.20 -34.27 -1.10
C ASP A 306 18.47 -35.07 -1.48
N LYS A 307 19.55 -34.38 -1.88
CA LYS A 307 20.85 -35.03 -2.14
C LYS A 307 21.45 -35.67 -0.91
N LEU A 308 21.29 -35.06 0.28
CA LEU A 308 21.73 -35.65 1.55
C LEU A 308 20.90 -36.88 1.93
N ALA A 309 19.58 -36.80 1.73
CA ALA A 309 18.68 -37.93 1.97
C ALA A 309 19.01 -39.13 1.05
N GLN A 310 19.23 -38.89 -0.25
CA GLN A 310 19.66 -39.91 -1.21
C GLN A 310 21.00 -40.55 -0.81
N ARG A 311 21.99 -39.75 -0.39
CA ARG A 311 23.26 -40.25 0.11
C ARG A 311 23.13 -41.09 1.39
N ALA A 312 22.24 -40.71 2.28
CA ALA A 312 21.96 -41.48 3.50
C ALA A 312 21.29 -42.81 3.19
N GLN A 313 20.33 -42.85 2.25
CA GLN A 313 19.71 -44.08 1.77
C GLN A 313 20.69 -45.02 1.07
N SER A 314 21.54 -44.52 0.20
CA SER A 314 22.56 -45.35 -0.48
C SER A 314 23.58 -45.94 0.49
N LYS A 315 23.95 -45.20 1.58
CA LYS A 315 24.83 -45.74 2.63
C LYS A 315 24.13 -46.85 3.46
N LYS A 316 22.82 -46.72 3.72
CA LYS A 316 22.03 -47.75 4.44
C LYS A 316 21.89 -49.01 3.58
N SER A 317 21.62 -48.87 2.29
CA SER A 317 21.54 -50.00 1.34
C SER A 317 22.89 -50.71 1.17
N GLY A 318 24.00 -49.96 1.07
CA GLY A 318 25.32 -50.59 1.01
C GLY A 318 25.75 -51.33 2.27
N ARG A 319 25.28 -50.91 3.46
CA ARG A 319 25.53 -51.61 4.72
C ARG A 319 24.76 -52.93 4.84
N LYS A 320 23.50 -52.96 4.37
CA LYS A 320 22.68 -54.15 4.37
C LYS A 320 23.24 -55.23 3.48
N ASN A 321 23.78 -54.89 2.31
CA ASN A 321 24.36 -55.84 1.40
C ASN A 321 25.69 -56.46 1.93
N ILE A 322 26.38 -55.79 2.85
CA ILE A 322 27.60 -56.34 3.48
C ILE A 322 27.25 -57.28 4.63
N GLU A 323 26.16 -56.99 5.39
CA GLU A 323 25.68 -57.83 6.46
C GLU A 323 25.03 -59.14 5.91
N ASP A 324 24.41 -59.12 4.73
CA ASP A 324 23.81 -60.28 4.06
C ASP A 324 24.85 -61.14 3.32
N GLU A 325 26.11 -60.69 3.14
CA GLU A 325 27.23 -61.48 2.56
C GLU A 325 28.14 -62.14 3.62
N GLU A 326 27.94 -61.78 4.92
CA GLU A 326 28.69 -62.37 6.05
C GLU A 326 27.90 -63.45 6.81
N GLU A 327 26.62 -63.77 6.45
CA GLU A 327 25.84 -64.92 6.93
C GLU A 327 25.89 -66.07 5.88
#